data_1d6ac03d4643d3192fd7faaa03521dbc
#
_entry.id   1d6ac03d4643d3192fd7faaa03521dbc
#
_cell.length_a   1.000
_cell.length_b   1.000
_cell.length_c   1.000
_cell.angle_alpha   90.00
_cell.angle_beta   90.00
_cell.angle_gamma   90.00
#
_symmetry.space_group_name_H-M   'P 1'
#
loop_
_entity.id
_entity.type
_entity.pdbx_description
1 polymer ?
#
loop_
_entity_poly.entity_id
_entity_poly.type
_entity_poly.pdbx_seq_one_letter_code
_entity_poly.pdbx_strand_id
1 'polypeptide(L)'
;MSLDGSQASDFTLDSTAGEEVTLSETLDDGPTVVLVNRGHWCSFCAEQLQTFSEVAYDLWFHDNVDILPVVTDPVGKLTEMRDRYDLDIQLLADPDGSVADQYSGTEQTSHGLTGIAATYVIDTDGTVRYEQVADHPADRTQGNFVRYFIRNDFANPFGDG
;
A
#
# COMPACT_ATOMS: atom_id res chain seq x y z
N MET A 1 6.44 0.99 16.73
CA MET A 1 6.20 -0.45 17.00
C MET A 1 6.02 -1.19 15.69
N SER A 2 6.67 -2.33 15.55
CA SER A 2 6.56 -3.14 14.32
C SER A 2 5.24 -3.90 14.30
N LEU A 3 4.60 -3.97 13.14
CA LEU A 3 3.41 -4.78 12.92
C LEU A 3 3.74 -6.17 12.35
N ASP A 4 5.01 -6.42 12.05
CA ASP A 4 5.43 -7.71 11.48
C ASP A 4 5.05 -8.85 12.43
N GLY A 5 4.38 -9.86 11.89
CA GLY A 5 3.87 -11.00 12.65
C GLY A 5 2.55 -10.77 13.38
N SER A 6 2.02 -9.54 13.38
CA SER A 6 0.73 -9.23 14.02
C SER A 6 -0.42 -9.32 13.03
N GLN A 7 -1.65 -9.26 13.55
CA GLN A 7 -2.85 -9.20 12.72
C GLN A 7 -3.04 -7.77 12.21
N ALA A 8 -3.23 -7.64 10.90
CA ALA A 8 -3.50 -6.34 10.28
C ALA A 8 -4.88 -5.83 10.69
N SER A 9 -4.99 -4.53 10.95
CA SER A 9 -6.27 -3.88 11.20
C SER A 9 -7.09 -3.84 9.92
N ASP A 10 -8.37 -4.23 10.00
CA ASP A 10 -9.27 -4.15 8.85
C ASP A 10 -9.67 -2.71 8.59
N PHE A 11 -10.03 -2.42 7.35
CA PHE A 11 -10.51 -1.09 6.97
C PHE A 11 -11.37 -1.16 5.71
N THR A 12 -12.17 -0.12 5.51
CA THR A 12 -12.95 0.07 4.29
C THR A 12 -12.76 1.52 3.83
N LEU A 13 -12.34 1.72 2.59
CA LEU A 13 -12.07 3.03 2.03
C LEU A 13 -12.65 3.15 0.62
N ASP A 14 -13.02 4.38 0.24
CA ASP A 14 -13.43 4.68 -1.12
C ASP A 14 -12.22 4.60 -2.06
N SER A 15 -12.45 4.13 -3.28
CA SER A 15 -11.39 3.98 -4.28
C SER A 15 -11.65 4.81 -5.52
N THR A 16 -10.59 5.02 -6.30
CA THR A 16 -10.68 5.67 -7.62
C THR A 16 -11.42 4.82 -8.65
N ALA A 17 -11.71 3.56 -8.33
CA ALA A 17 -12.53 2.69 -9.18
C ALA A 17 -14.03 2.94 -8.99
N GLY A 18 -14.41 3.83 -8.08
CA GLY A 18 -15.82 4.19 -7.85
C GLY A 18 -16.55 3.31 -6.86
N GLU A 19 -15.85 2.46 -6.14
CA GLU A 19 -16.46 1.56 -5.15
C GLU A 19 -15.62 1.51 -3.89
N GLU A 20 -16.23 1.07 -2.79
CA GLU A 20 -15.52 0.85 -1.53
C GLU A 20 -14.68 -0.43 -1.61
N VAL A 21 -13.53 -0.41 -0.95
CA VAL A 21 -12.64 -1.57 -0.86
C VAL A 21 -12.40 -1.89 0.61
N THR A 22 -12.59 -3.15 0.98
CA THR A 22 -12.39 -3.65 2.35
C THR A 22 -11.25 -4.65 2.36
N LEU A 23 -10.28 -4.45 3.26
CA LEU A 23 -9.10 -5.32 3.34
C LEU A 23 -9.49 -6.79 3.55
N SER A 24 -10.39 -7.07 4.50
CA SER A 24 -10.78 -8.44 4.80
C SER A 24 -11.39 -9.16 3.59
N GLU A 25 -12.06 -8.42 2.71
CA GLU A 25 -12.62 -9.00 1.48
C GLU A 25 -11.53 -9.35 0.47
N THR A 26 -10.49 -8.51 0.33
CA THR A 26 -9.38 -8.83 -0.58
C THR A 26 -8.59 -10.05 -0.07
N LEU A 27 -8.48 -10.21 1.25
CA LEU A 27 -7.77 -11.33 1.85
C LEU A 27 -8.50 -12.67 1.62
N ASP A 28 -9.80 -12.65 1.34
CA ASP A 28 -10.54 -13.86 0.97
C ASP A 28 -10.07 -14.43 -0.37
N ASP A 29 -9.53 -13.59 -1.25
CA ASP A 29 -9.06 -14.00 -2.57
C ASP A 29 -7.58 -14.37 -2.57
N GLY A 30 -6.78 -13.76 -1.70
CA GLY A 30 -5.35 -14.00 -1.66
C GLY A 30 -4.62 -12.98 -0.79
N PRO A 31 -3.28 -13.03 -0.76
CA PRO A 31 -2.50 -12.03 -0.04
C PRO A 31 -2.76 -10.62 -0.59
N THR A 32 -2.59 -9.62 0.26
CA THR A 32 -2.82 -8.22 -0.09
C THR A 32 -1.60 -7.38 0.28
N VAL A 33 -1.23 -6.46 -0.61
CA VAL A 33 -0.18 -5.48 -0.35
C VAL A 33 -0.85 -4.17 0.03
N VAL A 34 -0.51 -3.64 1.20
CA VAL A 34 -0.98 -2.31 1.63
C VAL A 34 0.19 -1.35 1.55
N LEU A 35 0.00 -0.26 0.81
CA LEU A 35 1.00 0.78 0.64
C LEU A 35 0.46 2.05 1.29
N VAL A 36 1.07 2.51 2.39
CA VAL A 36 0.72 3.80 2.96
C VAL A 36 1.52 4.87 2.24
N ASN A 37 0.82 5.85 1.69
CA ASN A 37 1.40 6.92 0.89
C ASN A 37 1.08 8.28 1.51
N ARG A 38 1.95 9.26 1.24
CA ARG A 38 1.89 10.58 1.87
C ARG A 38 0.78 11.46 1.29
N GLY A 39 0.66 11.51 -0.03
CA GLY A 39 -0.33 12.36 -0.69
C GLY A 39 -0.12 12.42 -2.20
N HIS A 40 -1.08 13.04 -2.90
CA HIS A 40 -1.07 13.15 -4.37
C HIS A 40 0.12 13.95 -4.91
N TRP A 41 0.69 14.82 -4.08
CA TRP A 41 1.82 15.71 -4.42
C TRP A 41 3.18 15.04 -4.30
N CYS A 42 3.25 13.83 -3.76
CA CYS A 42 4.51 13.15 -3.41
C CYS A 42 5.06 12.41 -4.62
N SER A 43 6.19 12.89 -5.17
CA SER A 43 6.81 12.26 -6.33
C SER A 43 7.37 10.86 -6.03
N PHE A 44 7.91 10.65 -4.82
CA PHE A 44 8.40 9.34 -4.41
C PHE A 44 7.26 8.31 -4.30
N CYS A 45 6.07 8.76 -3.88
CA CYS A 45 4.88 7.92 -3.87
C CYS A 45 4.50 7.52 -5.29
N ALA A 46 4.49 8.47 -6.21
CA ALA A 46 4.16 8.22 -7.61
C ALA A 46 5.15 7.24 -8.26
N GLU A 47 6.44 7.41 -8.03
CA GLU A 47 7.46 6.51 -8.55
C GLU A 47 7.28 5.09 -8.03
N GLN A 48 7.04 4.94 -6.72
CA GLN A 48 6.78 3.64 -6.12
C GLN A 48 5.53 2.99 -6.74
N LEU A 49 4.44 3.75 -6.86
CA LEU A 49 3.18 3.24 -7.42
C LEU A 49 3.35 2.83 -8.88
N GLN A 50 4.22 3.49 -9.64
CA GLN A 50 4.52 3.09 -11.01
C GLN A 50 5.19 1.71 -11.04
N THR A 51 6.09 1.39 -10.09
CA THR A 51 6.68 0.06 -10.01
C THR A 51 5.65 -1.01 -9.69
N PHE A 52 4.66 -0.68 -8.85
CA PHE A 52 3.57 -1.61 -8.54
C PHE A 52 2.60 -1.76 -9.71
N SER A 53 2.33 -0.69 -10.45
CA SER A 53 1.50 -0.77 -11.66
C SER A 53 2.09 -1.76 -12.68
N GLU A 54 3.40 -1.80 -12.81
CA GLU A 54 4.09 -2.70 -13.74
C GLU A 54 3.88 -4.18 -13.39
N VAL A 55 3.75 -4.50 -12.10
CA VAL A 55 3.61 -5.89 -11.64
C VAL A 55 2.18 -6.24 -11.22
N ALA A 56 1.27 -5.27 -11.17
CA ALA A 56 -0.06 -5.45 -10.60
C ALA A 56 -0.88 -6.51 -11.30
N TYR A 57 -0.92 -6.51 -12.64
CA TYR A 57 -1.68 -7.49 -13.40
C TYR A 57 -1.13 -8.90 -13.18
N ASP A 58 0.19 -9.05 -13.22
CA ASP A 58 0.86 -10.32 -13.01
C ASP A 58 0.58 -10.89 -11.62
N LEU A 59 0.67 -10.04 -10.59
CA LEU A 59 0.36 -10.44 -9.22
C LEU A 59 -1.10 -10.84 -9.05
N TRP A 60 -2.00 -10.05 -9.63
CA TRP A 60 -3.45 -10.34 -9.55
C TRP A 60 -3.78 -11.63 -10.28
N PHE A 61 -3.30 -11.78 -11.51
CA PHE A 61 -3.68 -12.91 -12.38
C PHE A 61 -3.05 -14.23 -11.93
N HIS A 62 -1.76 -14.21 -11.57
CA HIS A 62 -1.03 -15.44 -11.26
C HIS A 62 -0.99 -15.78 -9.76
N ASP A 63 -1.09 -14.79 -8.89
CA ASP A 63 -0.89 -14.99 -7.46
C ASP A 63 -2.11 -14.61 -6.61
N ASN A 64 -3.17 -14.09 -7.23
CA ASN A 64 -4.38 -13.60 -6.56
C ASN A 64 -4.09 -12.51 -5.54
N VAL A 65 -3.10 -11.66 -5.83
CA VAL A 65 -2.66 -10.58 -4.94
C VAL A 65 -3.29 -9.27 -5.37
N ASP A 66 -3.93 -8.59 -4.42
CA ASP A 66 -4.43 -7.23 -4.60
C ASP A 66 -3.44 -6.23 -4.02
N ILE A 67 -3.35 -5.06 -4.63
CA ILE A 67 -2.51 -3.96 -4.18
C ILE A 67 -3.43 -2.82 -3.76
N LEU A 68 -3.32 -2.39 -2.49
CA LEU A 68 -4.15 -1.35 -1.89
C LEU A 68 -3.30 -0.16 -1.46
N PRO A 69 -3.08 0.82 -2.37
CA PRO A 69 -2.41 2.06 -1.97
C PRO A 69 -3.37 2.94 -1.17
N VAL A 70 -3.03 3.22 0.09
CA VAL A 70 -3.80 4.07 1.00
C VAL A 70 -3.13 5.43 1.04
N VAL A 71 -3.83 6.47 0.57
CA VAL A 71 -3.25 7.80 0.41
C VAL A 71 -4.06 8.81 1.24
N THR A 72 -3.36 9.68 1.98
CA THR A 72 -3.99 10.67 2.85
C THR A 72 -4.49 11.87 2.04
N ASP A 73 -5.52 11.62 1.22
CA ASP A 73 -6.14 12.61 0.35
C ASP A 73 -7.59 12.18 0.02
N PRO A 74 -8.45 13.13 -0.39
CA PRO A 74 -9.78 12.77 -0.86
C PRO A 74 -9.73 12.11 -2.25
N VAL A 75 -10.76 11.33 -2.58
CA VAL A 75 -10.78 10.51 -3.79
C VAL A 75 -10.62 11.31 -5.07
N GLY A 76 -11.13 12.55 -5.12
CA GLY A 76 -10.97 13.41 -6.30
C GLY A 76 -9.52 13.73 -6.62
N LYS A 77 -8.71 13.97 -5.59
CA LYS A 77 -7.26 14.21 -5.76
C LYS A 77 -6.54 12.95 -6.22
N LEU A 78 -6.98 11.79 -5.73
CA LEU A 78 -6.38 10.51 -6.12
C LEU A 78 -6.71 10.14 -7.56
N THR A 79 -7.91 10.49 -8.03
CA THR A 79 -8.28 10.29 -9.43
C THR A 79 -7.36 11.11 -10.34
N GLU A 80 -7.10 12.36 -9.98
CA GLU A 80 -6.14 13.20 -10.70
C GLU A 80 -4.74 12.59 -10.70
N MET A 81 -4.29 12.08 -9.55
CA MET A 81 -2.99 11.45 -9.41
C MET A 81 -2.87 10.21 -10.29
N ARG A 82 -3.89 9.35 -10.27
CA ARG A 82 -3.92 8.14 -11.09
C ARG A 82 -3.80 8.47 -12.57
N ASP A 83 -4.57 9.44 -13.03
CA ASP A 83 -4.56 9.84 -14.43
C ASP A 83 -3.24 10.49 -14.83
N ARG A 84 -2.70 11.34 -13.96
CA ARG A 84 -1.46 12.07 -14.22
C ARG A 84 -0.26 11.14 -14.42
N TYR A 85 -0.18 10.07 -13.62
CA TYR A 85 0.93 9.13 -13.64
C TYR A 85 0.61 7.83 -14.37
N ASP A 86 -0.57 7.75 -14.98
CA ASP A 86 -1.03 6.58 -15.75
C ASP A 86 -0.90 5.28 -14.95
N LEU A 87 -1.45 5.29 -13.73
CA LEU A 87 -1.37 4.14 -12.83
C LEU A 87 -2.44 3.12 -13.15
N ASP A 88 -2.05 1.85 -13.28
CA ASP A 88 -2.95 0.72 -13.56
C ASP A 88 -3.54 0.11 -12.30
N ILE A 89 -3.42 0.79 -11.16
CA ILE A 89 -3.96 0.34 -9.88
C ILE A 89 -4.92 1.38 -9.34
N GLN A 90 -5.91 0.92 -8.57
CA GLN A 90 -6.81 1.82 -7.85
C GLN A 90 -6.08 2.43 -6.66
N LEU A 91 -6.46 3.65 -6.31
CA LEU A 91 -5.94 4.34 -5.12
C LEU A 91 -7.08 4.47 -4.11
N LEU A 92 -6.79 4.27 -2.84
CA LEU A 92 -7.77 4.32 -1.75
C LEU A 92 -7.63 5.62 -0.96
N ALA A 93 -8.76 6.28 -0.73
CA ALA A 93 -8.79 7.58 -0.07
C ALA A 93 -8.89 7.43 1.46
N ASP A 94 -7.90 7.99 2.16
CA ASP A 94 -7.83 8.04 3.62
C ASP A 94 -7.64 9.51 4.04
N PRO A 95 -8.65 10.37 3.76
CA PRO A 95 -8.45 11.83 3.87
C PRO A 95 -8.12 12.33 5.27
N ASP A 96 -8.58 11.64 6.32
CA ASP A 96 -8.30 12.01 7.70
C ASP A 96 -7.12 11.24 8.30
N GLY A 97 -6.48 10.35 7.54
CA GLY A 97 -5.33 9.59 8.00
C GLY A 97 -5.64 8.48 9.01
N SER A 98 -6.91 8.14 9.20
CA SER A 98 -7.31 7.16 10.23
C SER A 98 -6.73 5.77 9.98
N VAL A 99 -6.66 5.34 8.71
CA VAL A 99 -6.07 4.05 8.37
C VAL A 99 -4.55 4.11 8.49
N ALA A 100 -3.92 5.16 7.97
CA ALA A 100 -2.47 5.36 8.13
C ALA A 100 -2.08 5.28 9.60
N ASP A 101 -2.89 5.86 10.48
CA ASP A 101 -2.64 5.88 11.93
C ASP A 101 -2.63 4.47 12.53
N GLN A 102 -3.41 3.55 11.98
CA GLN A 102 -3.46 2.15 12.43
C GLN A 102 -2.28 1.33 11.93
N TYR A 103 -1.54 1.82 10.96
CA TYR A 103 -0.41 1.10 10.34
C TYR A 103 0.92 1.76 10.69
N SER A 104 1.38 2.67 9.87
CA SER A 104 2.70 3.31 10.04
C SER A 104 2.64 4.60 10.84
N GLY A 105 1.46 5.19 10.99
CA GLY A 105 1.27 6.45 11.67
C GLY A 105 1.10 7.63 10.71
N THR A 106 0.90 8.80 11.30
CA THR A 106 0.74 10.06 10.56
C THR A 106 1.70 11.10 11.11
N GLU A 107 1.96 12.13 10.32
CA GLU A 107 2.79 13.27 10.75
C GLU A 107 2.30 14.57 10.10
N GLN A 108 2.59 15.70 10.77
CA GLN A 108 2.31 17.02 10.21
C GLN A 108 3.45 17.45 9.30
N THR A 109 3.09 17.86 8.09
CA THR A 109 4.04 18.34 7.09
C THR A 109 3.60 19.69 6.55
N SER A 110 4.39 20.29 5.65
CA SER A 110 3.98 21.51 4.95
C SER A 110 2.71 21.33 4.11
N HIS A 111 2.34 20.09 3.82
CA HIS A 111 1.11 19.74 3.10
C HIS A 111 -0.05 19.36 4.02
N GLY A 112 0.11 19.56 5.33
CA GLY A 112 -0.87 19.16 6.34
C GLY A 112 -0.58 17.78 6.90
N LEU A 113 -1.61 17.10 7.38
CA LEU A 113 -1.47 15.74 7.92
C LEU A 113 -1.24 14.75 6.78
N THR A 114 -0.20 13.93 6.91
CA THR A 114 0.14 12.90 5.92
C THR A 114 0.41 11.58 6.61
N GLY A 115 0.11 10.47 5.92
CA GLY A 115 0.56 9.15 6.36
C GLY A 115 2.07 9.03 6.24
N ILE A 116 2.67 8.22 7.13
CA ILE A 116 4.08 7.88 7.02
C ILE A 116 4.21 6.74 6.01
N ALA A 117 5.02 6.94 4.98
CA ALA A 117 5.15 5.98 3.89
C ALA A 117 5.61 4.61 4.40
N ALA A 118 4.92 3.56 3.97
CA ALA A 118 5.24 2.20 4.41
C ALA A 118 4.66 1.17 3.44
N THR A 119 5.25 -0.02 3.45
CA THR A 119 4.82 -1.16 2.65
C THR A 119 4.55 -2.34 3.56
N TYR A 120 3.38 -2.96 3.40
CA TYR A 120 2.97 -4.16 4.15
C TYR A 120 2.54 -5.24 3.18
N VAL A 121 2.97 -6.47 3.43
CA VAL A 121 2.43 -7.65 2.75
C VAL A 121 1.67 -8.45 3.79
N ILE A 122 0.39 -8.71 3.54
CA ILE A 122 -0.53 -9.34 4.48
C ILE A 122 -1.01 -10.65 3.87
N ASP A 123 -0.86 -11.74 4.65
CA ASP A 123 -1.29 -13.06 4.23
C ASP A 123 -2.81 -13.22 4.38
N THR A 124 -3.36 -14.28 3.80
CA THR A 124 -4.80 -14.56 3.77
C THR A 124 -5.43 -14.70 5.16
N ASP A 125 -4.65 -15.06 6.17
CA ASP A 125 -5.13 -15.14 7.56
C ASP A 125 -5.03 -13.79 8.29
N GLY A 126 -4.66 -12.72 7.58
CA GLY A 126 -4.53 -11.38 8.15
C GLY A 126 -3.19 -11.09 8.82
N THR A 127 -2.26 -12.03 8.78
CA THR A 127 -0.94 -11.84 9.39
C THR A 127 -0.06 -10.96 8.51
N VAL A 128 0.58 -9.96 9.12
CA VAL A 128 1.57 -9.12 8.43
C VAL A 128 2.85 -9.92 8.26
N ARG A 129 3.23 -10.19 7.01
CA ARG A 129 4.42 -11.01 6.68
C ARG A 129 5.62 -10.15 6.30
N TYR A 130 5.42 -8.89 5.98
CA TYR A 130 6.48 -7.96 5.62
C TYR A 130 6.06 -6.55 6.02
N GLU A 131 6.98 -5.80 6.62
CA GLU A 131 6.78 -4.40 6.95
C GLU A 131 8.04 -3.61 6.62
N GLN A 132 7.89 -2.52 5.88
CA GLN A 132 8.96 -1.55 5.67
C GLN A 132 8.35 -0.16 5.90
N VAL A 133 8.82 0.52 6.94
CA VAL A 133 8.39 1.89 7.24
C VAL A 133 9.53 2.82 6.83
N ALA A 134 9.20 3.83 6.03
CA ALA A 134 10.21 4.73 5.47
C ALA A 134 10.86 5.59 6.54
N ASP A 135 12.20 5.65 6.53
CA ASP A 135 12.99 6.56 7.38
C ASP A 135 13.06 7.96 6.76
N HIS A 136 12.88 8.04 5.45
CA HIS A 136 12.84 9.31 4.71
C HIS A 136 11.98 9.12 3.44
N PRO A 137 11.56 10.21 2.79
CA PRO A 137 10.58 10.11 1.68
C PRO A 137 10.96 9.20 0.51
N ALA A 138 12.24 9.01 0.24
CA ALA A 138 12.73 8.19 -0.86
C ALA A 138 12.92 6.72 -0.49
N ASP A 139 12.76 6.37 0.79
CA ASP A 139 12.95 5.00 1.29
C ASP A 139 11.69 4.16 1.00
N ARG A 140 11.71 3.41 -0.09
CA ARG A 140 10.53 2.72 -0.62
C ARG A 140 10.83 1.29 -1.06
N THR A 141 9.90 0.39 -0.75
CA THR A 141 9.90 -0.97 -1.32
C THR A 141 9.29 -0.92 -2.71
N GLN A 142 9.90 -1.60 -3.68
CA GLN A 142 9.45 -1.61 -5.06
C GLN A 142 8.62 -2.84 -5.39
N GLY A 143 7.80 -2.74 -6.44
CA GLY A 143 6.86 -3.79 -6.82
C GLY A 143 7.52 -5.12 -7.16
N ASN A 144 8.66 -5.11 -7.86
CA ASN A 144 9.35 -6.35 -8.23
C ASN A 144 9.91 -7.10 -7.00
N PHE A 145 10.32 -6.38 -5.96
CA PHE A 145 10.73 -7.01 -4.69
C PHE A 145 9.56 -7.74 -4.04
N VAL A 146 8.39 -7.08 -3.98
CA VAL A 146 7.20 -7.66 -3.36
C VAL A 146 6.77 -8.92 -4.12
N ARG A 147 6.81 -8.89 -5.45
CA ARG A 147 6.50 -10.06 -6.27
C ARG A 147 7.43 -11.23 -5.95
N TYR A 148 8.73 -10.95 -5.88
CA TYR A 148 9.73 -11.96 -5.51
C TYR A 148 9.44 -12.53 -4.11
N PHE A 149 9.19 -11.65 -3.14
CA PHE A 149 8.93 -12.02 -1.75
C PHE A 149 7.72 -12.98 -1.65
N ILE A 150 6.62 -12.64 -2.31
CA ILE A 150 5.40 -13.45 -2.28
C ILE A 150 5.63 -14.81 -2.95
N ARG A 151 6.30 -14.82 -4.09
CA ARG A 151 6.56 -16.05 -4.86
C ARG A 151 7.59 -16.98 -4.20
N ASN A 152 8.31 -16.48 -3.21
CA ASN A 152 9.29 -17.26 -2.44
C ASN A 152 8.78 -17.54 -1.03
N ASP A 153 7.47 -17.76 -0.88
CA ASP A 153 6.81 -18.14 0.36
C ASP A 153 7.06 -17.13 1.49
N PHE A 154 7.05 -15.85 1.18
CA PHE A 154 7.27 -14.75 2.12
C PHE A 154 8.66 -14.80 2.76
N ALA A 155 9.64 -15.29 2.03
CA ALA A 155 11.03 -15.32 2.49
C ALA A 155 11.77 -14.07 2.02
N ASN A 156 12.33 -13.31 2.97
CA ASN A 156 13.13 -12.14 2.65
C ASN A 156 14.54 -12.58 2.23
N PRO A 157 14.97 -12.32 0.96
CA PRO A 157 16.28 -12.77 0.48
C PRO A 157 17.44 -12.07 1.18
N PHE A 158 17.18 -10.95 1.86
CA PHE A 158 18.21 -10.20 2.58
C PHE A 158 18.23 -10.51 4.07
N GLY A 159 17.44 -11.50 4.51
CA GLY A 159 17.34 -11.90 5.90
C GLY A 159 16.37 -11.02 6.68
N ASP A 160 16.22 -11.33 7.97
CA ASP A 160 15.30 -10.65 8.89
C ASP A 160 15.97 -9.48 9.60
N GLY A 161 17.01 -8.99 9.04
CA GLY A 161 17.85 -7.97 9.64
C GLY A 161 17.22 -6.63 9.87
#